data_e00a84a4bd4954352e12fe51da0a1ef2
#
_entry.id   e00a84a4bd4954352e12fe51da0a1ef2
#
_cell.length_a   1.000
_cell.length_b   1.000
_cell.length_c   1.000
_cell.angle_alpha   90.00
_cell.angle_beta   90.00
_cell.angle_gamma   90.00
#
_symmetry.space_group_name_H-M   'P 1'
#
loop_
_entity.id
_entity.type
_entity.pdbx_description
1 polymer ?
#
loop_
_entity_poly.entity_id
_entity_poly.type
_entity_poly.pdbx_seq_one_letter_code
_entity_poly.pdbx_strand_id
1 'polypeptide(L)'
;MSGKAWRGTAEAAPIAGVSKPALLHRIEWHTDGPQPVPVSAEVLTLVTDPPASRERFLRTAPDLSADWFSDLRTTVAALRAYPTDRQFPVHDAEEYGYLLSATYRRPVPADCVPAFGTEHIDLNWQNITAPRFCILDMEHWCSAVTGYGAAYLYLTALEVPAVADQVREALADVLDTPSGRYAQLVAAALILRNLTRLPDPGRLAARLRTYTDTLLT
;
A
#
# COMPACT_ATOMS: atom_id res chain seq x y z
N MET A 1 4.56 -0.15 -18.56
CA MET A 1 3.56 -0.53 -17.54
C MET A 1 3.12 -1.96 -17.84
N SER A 2 3.14 -2.87 -16.86
CA SER A 2 2.66 -4.22 -17.10
C SER A 2 1.14 -4.16 -17.34
N GLY A 3 0.62 -4.96 -18.31
CA GLY A 3 -0.80 -4.98 -18.65
C GLY A 3 -1.74 -5.37 -17.49
N LYS A 4 -1.18 -5.73 -16.33
CA LYS A 4 -1.93 -6.11 -15.13
C LYS A 4 -2.38 -4.89 -14.28
N ALA A 5 -1.59 -3.82 -14.19
CA ALA A 5 -2.03 -2.57 -13.53
C ALA A 5 -3.27 -1.98 -14.23
N TRP A 6 -3.27 -2.04 -15.54
CA TRP A 6 -4.33 -1.58 -16.43
C TRP A 6 -5.75 -2.12 -16.13
N ARG A 7 -5.88 -3.28 -15.49
CA ARG A 7 -7.17 -3.91 -15.15
C ARG A 7 -7.47 -3.93 -13.66
N GLY A 8 -6.63 -3.31 -12.84
CA GLY A 8 -6.73 -3.45 -11.39
C GLY A 8 -8.08 -3.04 -10.83
N THR A 9 -8.61 -1.90 -11.24
CA THR A 9 -9.94 -1.41 -10.80
C THR A 9 -11.06 -2.36 -11.23
N ALA A 10 -11.05 -2.81 -12.49
CA ALA A 10 -12.07 -3.73 -12.99
C ALA A 10 -12.02 -5.10 -12.29
N GLU A 11 -10.82 -5.64 -12.09
CA GLU A 11 -10.61 -6.92 -11.40
C GLU A 11 -10.88 -6.81 -9.89
N ALA A 12 -10.80 -5.61 -9.30
CA ALA A 12 -11.19 -5.35 -7.91
C ALA A 12 -12.71 -5.22 -7.73
N ALA A 13 -13.49 -5.01 -8.81
CA ALA A 13 -14.94 -4.77 -8.71
C ALA A 13 -15.69 -5.84 -7.88
N PRO A 14 -15.42 -7.16 -8.01
CA PRO A 14 -16.10 -8.21 -7.25
C PRO A 14 -15.65 -8.31 -5.79
N ILE A 15 -14.59 -7.61 -5.35
CA ILE A 15 -14.10 -7.72 -3.97
C ILE A 15 -15.08 -6.99 -3.03
N ALA A 16 -15.88 -7.77 -2.32
CA ALA A 16 -16.83 -7.26 -1.32
C ALA A 16 -16.12 -6.85 -0.02
N GLY A 17 -16.70 -5.90 0.72
CA GLY A 17 -16.18 -5.45 2.02
C GLY A 17 -14.98 -4.49 1.92
N VAL A 18 -14.46 -4.23 0.72
CA VAL A 18 -13.44 -3.20 0.48
C VAL A 18 -14.14 -1.87 0.20
N SER A 19 -13.87 -0.85 1.02
CA SER A 19 -14.38 0.51 0.79
C SER A 19 -13.64 1.15 -0.39
N LYS A 20 -14.31 1.19 -1.54
CA LYS A 20 -13.80 1.71 -2.83
C LYS A 20 -14.94 2.22 -3.69
N PRO A 21 -14.69 3.10 -4.68
CA PRO A 21 -15.71 3.45 -5.66
C PRO A 21 -16.14 2.22 -6.46
N ALA A 22 -17.45 2.13 -6.74
CA ALA A 22 -17.98 1.06 -7.60
C ALA A 22 -17.67 1.36 -9.07
N LEU A 23 -17.21 0.36 -9.80
CA LEU A 23 -17.06 0.44 -11.24
C LEU A 23 -18.44 0.35 -11.90
N LEU A 24 -18.86 1.42 -12.58
CA LEU A 24 -20.14 1.51 -13.27
C LEU A 24 -20.02 1.11 -14.74
N HIS A 25 -18.95 1.53 -15.40
CA HIS A 25 -18.71 1.23 -16.80
C HIS A 25 -17.22 1.27 -17.13
N ARG A 26 -16.82 0.46 -18.13
CA ARG A 26 -15.47 0.45 -18.68
C ARG A 26 -15.51 0.32 -20.18
N ILE A 27 -14.71 1.11 -20.89
CA ILE A 27 -14.53 1.06 -22.33
C ILE A 27 -13.04 0.86 -22.62
N GLU A 28 -12.73 -0.02 -23.54
CA GLU A 28 -11.37 -0.25 -24.02
C GLU A 28 -11.33 -0.04 -25.56
N TRP A 29 -10.29 0.64 -26.03
CA TRP A 29 -10.04 0.82 -27.46
C TRP A 29 -8.54 0.95 -27.74
N HIS A 30 -8.17 1.02 -29.00
CA HIS A 30 -6.82 1.36 -29.42
C HIS A 30 -6.83 2.70 -30.14
N THR A 31 -5.74 3.46 -29.99
CA THR A 31 -5.57 4.68 -30.78
C THR A 31 -5.36 4.33 -32.26
N ASP A 32 -5.77 5.24 -33.16
CA ASP A 32 -5.43 5.12 -34.56
C ASP A 32 -3.94 5.38 -34.79
N GLY A 33 -3.36 4.76 -35.84
CA GLY A 33 -1.98 5.03 -36.24
C GLY A 33 -1.14 3.77 -36.43
N PRO A 34 0.13 3.93 -36.86
CA PRO A 34 1.03 2.83 -37.20
C PRO A 34 1.49 2.02 -35.97
N GLN A 35 1.35 2.55 -34.78
CA GLN A 35 1.60 1.86 -33.50
C GLN A 35 0.42 2.10 -32.56
N PRO A 36 -0.65 1.30 -32.69
CA PRO A 36 -1.84 1.43 -31.84
C PRO A 36 -1.51 1.26 -30.35
N VAL A 37 -1.90 2.24 -29.55
CA VAL A 37 -1.74 2.20 -28.09
C VAL A 37 -3.09 1.78 -27.49
N PRO A 38 -3.13 0.79 -26.59
CA PRO A 38 -4.35 0.45 -25.86
C PRO A 38 -4.73 1.59 -24.90
N VAL A 39 -6.00 1.95 -24.89
CA VAL A 39 -6.58 2.97 -24.00
C VAL A 39 -7.77 2.38 -23.27
N SER A 40 -7.98 2.74 -22.01
CA SER A 40 -9.22 2.44 -21.31
C SER A 40 -9.76 3.66 -20.57
N ALA A 41 -11.09 3.73 -20.47
CA ALA A 41 -11.77 4.68 -19.63
C ALA A 41 -12.71 3.95 -18.67
N GLU A 42 -12.72 4.38 -17.42
CA GLU A 42 -13.57 3.82 -16.38
C GLU A 42 -14.48 4.90 -15.80
N VAL A 43 -15.74 4.55 -15.62
CA VAL A 43 -16.73 5.38 -14.93
C VAL A 43 -16.95 4.75 -13.56
N LEU A 44 -16.68 5.51 -12.53
CA LEU A 44 -16.79 5.08 -11.14
C LEU A 44 -17.86 5.87 -10.42
N THR A 45 -18.40 5.34 -9.33
CA THR A 45 -19.22 6.15 -8.42
C THR A 45 -18.39 7.33 -7.89
N LEU A 46 -19.02 8.50 -7.76
CA LEU A 46 -18.35 9.68 -7.25
C LEU A 46 -18.00 9.54 -5.78
N VAL A 47 -16.73 9.74 -5.47
CA VAL A 47 -16.24 9.91 -4.09
C VAL A 47 -16.14 11.41 -3.83
N THR A 48 -16.87 11.90 -2.83
CA THR A 48 -16.95 13.34 -2.52
C THR A 48 -15.93 13.79 -1.48
N ASP A 49 -15.43 12.85 -0.67
CA ASP A 49 -14.44 13.17 0.34
C ASP A 49 -13.06 13.34 -0.31
N PRO A 50 -12.28 14.33 0.14
CA PRO A 50 -10.94 14.55 -0.39
C PRO A 50 -9.97 13.43 0.02
N PRO A 51 -8.83 13.28 -0.68
CA PRO A 51 -7.71 12.47 -0.19
C PRO A 51 -7.29 12.91 1.22
N ALA A 52 -6.97 11.96 2.08
CA ALA A 52 -6.53 12.23 3.45
C ALA A 52 -5.24 13.07 3.50
N SER A 53 -4.45 13.04 2.43
CA SER A 53 -3.31 13.93 2.22
C SER A 53 -3.13 14.22 0.73
N ARG A 54 -2.56 15.39 0.42
CA ARG A 54 -2.09 15.71 -0.94
C ARG A 54 -0.77 15.04 -1.28
N GLU A 55 -0.08 14.52 -0.28
CA GLU A 55 1.22 13.88 -0.40
C GLU A 55 1.13 12.41 0.03
N ARG A 56 1.96 11.58 -0.58
CA ARG A 56 2.10 10.16 -0.24
C ARG A 56 2.57 9.95 1.21
N PHE A 57 3.48 10.80 1.66
CA PHE A 57 4.03 10.81 3.01
C PHE A 57 3.28 11.83 3.86
N LEU A 58 2.72 11.39 4.97
CA LEU A 58 1.93 12.26 5.84
C LEU A 58 2.83 13.26 6.58
N ARG A 59 2.52 14.56 6.42
CA ARG A 59 3.23 15.65 7.12
C ARG A 59 2.37 16.38 8.12
N THR A 60 1.07 16.31 7.95
CA THR A 60 0.08 16.93 8.85
C THR A 60 -0.99 15.90 9.17
N ALA A 61 -1.49 15.93 10.42
CA ALA A 61 -2.55 15.02 10.85
C ALA A 61 -3.87 15.34 10.11
N PRO A 62 -4.46 14.39 9.37
CA PRO A 62 -5.85 14.51 8.93
C PRO A 62 -6.80 14.31 10.11
N ASP A 63 -8.04 14.74 9.96
CA ASP A 63 -9.12 14.47 10.93
C ASP A 63 -9.66 13.05 10.70
N LEU A 64 -9.32 12.12 11.59
CA LEU A 64 -9.65 10.71 11.51
C LEU A 64 -10.47 10.27 12.72
N SER A 65 -11.65 9.75 12.47
CA SER A 65 -12.54 9.23 13.51
C SER A 65 -12.24 7.76 13.85
N ALA A 66 -12.80 7.27 14.95
CA ALA A 66 -12.76 5.84 15.29
C ALA A 66 -13.40 4.97 14.20
N ASP A 67 -14.48 5.46 13.55
CA ASP A 67 -15.14 4.77 12.44
C ASP A 67 -14.21 4.65 11.23
N TRP A 68 -13.42 5.67 10.95
CA TRP A 68 -12.42 5.63 9.88
C TRP A 68 -11.42 4.48 10.07
N PHE A 69 -10.92 4.27 11.30
CA PHE A 69 -10.02 3.15 11.60
C PHE A 69 -10.73 1.80 11.57
N SER A 70 -12.02 1.76 11.93
CA SER A 70 -12.84 0.55 11.78
C SER A 70 -13.01 0.15 10.31
N ASP A 71 -13.28 1.12 9.45
CA ASP A 71 -13.42 0.91 8.00
C ASP A 71 -12.09 0.50 7.36
N LEU A 72 -10.97 1.11 7.79
CA LEU A 72 -9.62 0.70 7.39
C LEU A 72 -9.38 -0.79 7.71
N ARG A 73 -9.62 -1.22 8.95
CA ARG A 73 -9.44 -2.63 9.36
C ARG A 73 -10.31 -3.57 8.55
N THR A 74 -11.59 -3.24 8.40
CA THR A 74 -12.55 -4.03 7.63
C THR A 74 -12.10 -4.17 6.19
N THR A 75 -11.68 -3.08 5.57
CA THR A 75 -11.19 -3.05 4.19
C THR A 75 -9.92 -3.89 4.00
N VAL A 76 -8.94 -3.74 4.89
CA VAL A 76 -7.69 -4.51 4.83
C VAL A 76 -7.97 -6.01 5.02
N ALA A 77 -8.83 -6.37 5.97
CA ALA A 77 -9.22 -7.76 6.20
C ALA A 77 -9.96 -8.37 4.99
N ALA A 78 -10.90 -7.63 4.40
CA ALA A 78 -11.66 -8.07 3.23
C ALA A 78 -10.76 -8.28 2.01
N LEU A 79 -9.82 -7.37 1.76
CA LEU A 79 -8.88 -7.49 0.66
C LEU A 79 -7.98 -8.73 0.84
N ARG A 80 -7.45 -8.94 2.03
CA ARG A 80 -6.58 -10.09 2.35
C ARG A 80 -7.30 -11.44 2.27
N ALA A 81 -8.61 -11.46 2.52
CA ALA A 81 -9.42 -12.66 2.38
C ALA A 81 -9.72 -13.04 0.92
N TYR A 82 -9.51 -12.13 -0.04
CA TYR A 82 -9.79 -12.35 -1.45
C TYR A 82 -8.58 -13.00 -2.12
N PRO A 83 -8.71 -14.21 -2.72
CA PRO A 83 -7.60 -14.88 -3.38
C PRO A 83 -7.21 -14.16 -4.68
N THR A 84 -5.91 -14.13 -4.99
CA THR A 84 -5.42 -13.54 -6.24
C THR A 84 -4.18 -14.24 -6.78
N ASP A 85 -4.09 -14.28 -8.10
CA ASP A 85 -2.89 -14.66 -8.86
C ASP A 85 -2.20 -13.45 -9.52
N ARG A 86 -2.72 -12.24 -9.27
CA ARG A 86 -2.10 -10.99 -9.76
C ARG A 86 -0.71 -10.84 -9.17
N GLN A 87 0.26 -10.57 -10.04
CA GLN A 87 1.66 -10.44 -9.68
C GLN A 87 2.22 -9.11 -10.18
N PHE A 88 3.02 -8.46 -9.36
CA PHE A 88 3.88 -7.34 -9.76
C PHE A 88 5.33 -7.77 -9.52
N PRO A 89 6.24 -7.67 -10.51
CA PRO A 89 7.60 -8.23 -10.42
C PRO A 89 8.39 -7.74 -9.19
N VAL A 90 8.17 -6.50 -8.76
CA VAL A 90 8.86 -5.91 -7.59
C VAL A 90 8.33 -6.46 -6.25
N HIS A 91 7.29 -7.28 -6.28
CA HIS A 91 6.64 -7.83 -5.10
C HIS A 91 6.72 -9.38 -5.04
N ASP A 92 7.79 -9.97 -5.53
CA ASP A 92 8.10 -11.39 -5.34
C ASP A 92 9.15 -11.63 -4.24
N ALA A 93 9.31 -12.90 -3.85
CA ALA A 93 10.17 -13.27 -2.73
C ALA A 93 11.67 -13.05 -3.03
N GLU A 94 12.12 -13.27 -4.27
CA GLU A 94 13.51 -13.11 -4.68
C GLU A 94 13.90 -11.64 -4.69
N GLU A 95 13.06 -10.79 -5.28
CA GLU A 95 13.24 -9.34 -5.29
C GLU A 95 13.27 -8.75 -3.88
N TYR A 96 12.42 -9.25 -2.98
CA TYR A 96 12.46 -8.84 -1.58
C TYR A 96 13.76 -9.25 -0.88
N GLY A 97 14.23 -10.48 -1.09
CA GLY A 97 15.49 -10.95 -0.54
C GLY A 97 16.68 -10.08 -0.98
N TYR A 98 16.74 -9.77 -2.27
CA TYR A 98 17.74 -8.86 -2.82
C TYR A 98 17.64 -7.45 -2.23
N LEU A 99 16.42 -6.88 -2.19
CA LEU A 99 16.16 -5.55 -1.67
C LEU A 99 16.57 -5.40 -0.20
N LEU A 100 16.19 -6.35 0.65
CA LEU A 100 16.51 -6.33 2.09
C LEU A 100 18.02 -6.43 2.31
N SER A 101 18.67 -7.37 1.61
CA SER A 101 20.12 -7.55 1.69
C SER A 101 20.88 -6.29 1.27
N ALA A 102 20.48 -5.66 0.15
CA ALA A 102 21.09 -4.44 -0.35
C ALA A 102 20.86 -3.23 0.58
N THR A 103 19.68 -3.15 1.22
CA THR A 103 19.29 -2.02 2.07
C THR A 103 19.93 -2.09 3.45
N TYR A 104 19.83 -3.26 4.11
CA TYR A 104 20.19 -3.37 5.52
C TYR A 104 21.60 -3.94 5.75
N ARG A 105 22.15 -4.71 4.79
CA ARG A 105 23.48 -5.33 4.87
C ARG A 105 23.70 -6.19 6.13
N ARG A 106 22.62 -6.71 6.68
CA ARG A 106 22.58 -7.63 7.81
C ARG A 106 21.41 -8.61 7.64
N PRO A 107 21.42 -9.79 8.26
CA PRO A 107 20.37 -10.78 8.12
C PRO A 107 19.04 -10.24 8.68
N VAL A 108 17.96 -10.65 8.06
CA VAL A 108 16.60 -10.48 8.62
C VAL A 108 16.44 -11.46 9.77
N PRO A 109 15.83 -11.07 10.91
CA PRO A 109 15.58 -11.97 12.03
C PRO A 109 14.83 -13.24 11.61
N ALA A 110 15.20 -14.39 12.17
CA ALA A 110 14.66 -15.69 11.79
C ALA A 110 13.16 -15.85 12.07
N ASP A 111 12.62 -15.04 12.95
CA ASP A 111 11.20 -14.99 13.30
C ASP A 111 10.37 -14.02 12.39
N CYS A 112 11.04 -13.31 11.50
CA CYS A 112 10.39 -12.54 10.42
C CYS A 112 10.20 -13.46 9.21
N VAL A 113 9.10 -14.23 9.18
CA VAL A 113 8.83 -15.23 8.13
C VAL A 113 7.77 -14.70 7.18
N PRO A 114 8.10 -14.51 5.88
CA PRO A 114 7.14 -14.00 4.92
C PRO A 114 6.05 -15.02 4.61
N ALA A 115 4.81 -14.55 4.58
CA ALA A 115 3.69 -15.22 3.94
C ALA A 115 3.17 -14.31 2.82
N PHE A 116 2.59 -14.87 1.78
CA PHE A 116 2.07 -14.10 0.64
C PHE A 116 0.55 -14.18 0.59
N GLY A 117 -0.07 -13.06 0.23
CA GLY A 117 -1.52 -12.93 0.12
C GLY A 117 -1.89 -11.68 -0.66
N THR A 118 -3.18 -11.40 -0.74
CA THR A 118 -3.69 -10.23 -1.46
C THR A 118 -3.45 -8.97 -0.65
N GLU A 119 -2.72 -8.03 -1.22
CA GLU A 119 -2.36 -6.75 -0.61
C GLU A 119 -2.58 -5.60 -1.59
N HIS A 120 -2.90 -4.41 -1.08
CA HIS A 120 -2.84 -3.18 -1.85
C HIS A 120 -1.43 -2.58 -1.71
N ILE A 121 -0.65 -2.66 -2.78
CA ILE A 121 0.79 -2.30 -2.74
C ILE A 121 1.06 -0.79 -2.85
N ASP A 122 0.05 0.03 -3.03
CA ASP A 122 0.13 1.49 -3.04
C ASP A 122 -0.87 2.13 -2.05
N LEU A 123 -1.15 1.46 -0.92
CA LEU A 123 -2.01 1.99 0.15
C LEU A 123 -1.29 3.11 0.88
N ASN A 124 -1.53 4.34 0.45
CA ASN A 124 -0.90 5.55 0.99
C ASN A 124 -1.91 6.69 1.16
N TRP A 125 -1.50 7.77 1.79
CA TRP A 125 -2.35 8.87 2.21
C TRP A 125 -2.97 9.68 1.06
N GLN A 126 -2.43 9.61 -0.16
CA GLN A 126 -3.04 10.20 -1.36
C GLN A 126 -4.17 9.33 -1.94
N ASN A 127 -4.09 8.02 -1.70
CA ASN A 127 -4.99 7.03 -2.30
C ASN A 127 -6.13 6.61 -1.37
N ILE A 128 -6.27 7.27 -0.21
CA ILE A 128 -7.38 7.06 0.73
C ILE A 128 -8.01 8.40 1.11
N THR A 129 -9.29 8.38 1.49
CA THR A 129 -10.03 9.60 1.83
C THR A 129 -10.19 9.81 3.33
N ALA A 130 -10.48 11.06 3.73
CA ALA A 130 -10.99 11.47 5.03
C ALA A 130 -12.06 12.56 4.82
N PRO A 131 -13.06 12.69 5.73
CA PRO A 131 -13.23 12.01 7.03
C PRO A 131 -13.77 10.58 6.95
N ARG A 132 -14.34 10.15 5.81
CA ARG A 132 -14.77 8.75 5.60
C ARG A 132 -13.68 7.99 4.83
N PHE A 133 -13.41 6.76 5.26
CA PHE A 133 -12.40 5.92 4.63
C PHE A 133 -12.90 5.35 3.29
N CYS A 134 -12.13 5.55 2.24
CA CYS A 134 -12.33 4.91 0.94
C CYS A 134 -10.98 4.84 0.21
N ILE A 135 -10.66 3.72 -0.42
CA ILE A 135 -9.50 3.60 -1.32
C ILE A 135 -9.89 4.17 -2.69
N LEU A 136 -9.17 5.21 -3.15
CA LEU A 136 -9.47 5.89 -4.42
C LEU A 136 -8.92 5.16 -5.64
N ASP A 137 -7.75 4.53 -5.50
CA ASP A 137 -7.01 3.89 -6.59
C ASP A 137 -6.86 2.39 -6.34
N MET A 138 -7.63 1.59 -7.08
CA MET A 138 -7.58 0.12 -7.02
C MET A 138 -6.78 -0.51 -8.16
N GLU A 139 -5.84 0.20 -8.77
CA GLU A 139 -4.99 -0.39 -9.82
C GLU A 139 -3.90 -1.29 -9.26
N HIS A 140 -3.38 -0.96 -8.08
CA HIS A 140 -2.18 -1.52 -7.50
C HIS A 140 -2.47 -2.50 -6.34
N TRP A 141 -3.18 -3.59 -6.62
CA TRP A 141 -3.34 -4.70 -5.69
C TRP A 141 -2.87 -6.01 -6.35
N CYS A 142 -2.25 -6.88 -5.55
CA CYS A 142 -1.66 -8.11 -6.06
C CYS A 142 -1.32 -9.08 -4.91
N SER A 143 -0.77 -10.25 -5.26
CA SER A 143 -0.05 -11.08 -4.31
C SER A 143 1.24 -10.38 -3.90
N ALA A 144 1.38 -10.09 -2.62
CA ALA A 144 2.57 -9.50 -2.00
C ALA A 144 2.76 -10.09 -0.61
N VAL A 145 3.84 -9.72 0.08
CA VAL A 145 4.03 -10.16 1.47
C VAL A 145 2.88 -9.66 2.33
N THR A 146 2.28 -10.58 3.07
CA THR A 146 1.10 -10.29 3.92
C THR A 146 1.43 -9.24 4.97
N GLY A 147 0.61 -8.17 4.98
CA GLY A 147 0.80 -6.99 5.81
C GLY A 147 1.48 -5.83 5.09
N TYR A 148 1.84 -5.96 3.79
CA TYR A 148 2.55 -4.91 3.07
C TYR A 148 1.77 -3.59 3.01
N GLY A 149 0.48 -3.63 2.64
CA GLY A 149 -0.34 -2.42 2.57
C GLY A 149 -0.47 -1.72 3.92
N ALA A 150 -0.70 -2.48 4.99
CA ALA A 150 -0.74 -1.98 6.36
C ALA A 150 0.60 -1.35 6.77
N ALA A 151 1.71 -2.03 6.48
CA ALA A 151 3.05 -1.54 6.76
C ALA A 151 3.36 -0.25 5.98
N TYR A 152 3.01 -0.20 4.71
CA TYR A 152 3.25 0.97 3.87
C TYR A 152 2.49 2.20 4.38
N LEU A 153 1.20 2.05 4.74
CA LEU A 153 0.40 3.12 5.32
C LEU A 153 0.97 3.61 6.64
N TYR A 154 1.32 2.70 7.55
CA TYR A 154 1.93 3.00 8.84
C TYR A 154 3.25 3.77 8.69
N LEU A 155 4.16 3.25 7.89
CA LEU A 155 5.52 3.80 7.73
C LEU A 155 5.52 5.18 7.04
N THR A 156 4.56 5.43 6.15
CA THR A 156 4.39 6.73 5.49
C THR A 156 3.76 7.79 6.42
N ALA A 157 3.28 7.41 7.61
CA ALA A 157 2.79 8.32 8.65
C ALA A 157 3.82 8.67 9.73
N LEU A 158 5.03 8.10 9.72
CA LEU A 158 6.00 8.24 10.83
C LEU A 158 6.42 9.69 11.13
N GLU A 159 6.23 10.64 10.21
CA GLU A 159 6.46 12.06 10.49
C GLU A 159 5.35 12.70 11.36
N VAL A 160 4.19 12.02 11.51
CA VAL A 160 3.06 12.40 12.35
C VAL A 160 2.79 11.29 13.38
N PRO A 161 3.57 11.21 14.48
CA PRO A 161 3.56 10.07 15.39
C PRO A 161 2.17 9.68 15.92
N ALA A 162 1.34 10.65 16.27
CA ALA A 162 0.00 10.40 16.80
C ALA A 162 -0.88 9.62 15.79
N VAL A 163 -0.75 9.90 14.49
CA VAL A 163 -1.48 9.16 13.45
C VAL A 163 -0.82 7.79 13.20
N ALA A 164 0.51 7.74 13.19
CA ALA A 164 1.22 6.47 13.05
C ALA A 164 0.85 5.49 14.18
N ASP A 165 0.77 5.97 15.43
CA ASP A 165 0.39 5.15 16.58
C ASP A 165 -1.05 4.62 16.44
N GLN A 166 -1.99 5.45 15.99
CA GLN A 166 -3.37 5.03 15.73
C GLN A 166 -3.48 3.98 14.61
N VAL A 167 -2.74 4.17 13.50
CA VAL A 167 -2.69 3.17 12.40
C VAL A 167 -2.09 1.87 12.92
N ARG A 168 -1.01 1.94 13.70
CA ARG A 168 -0.36 0.78 14.27
C ARG A 168 -1.29 0.02 15.21
N GLU A 169 -2.01 0.72 16.09
CA GLU A 169 -3.01 0.13 17.00
C GLU A 169 -4.14 -0.54 16.19
N ALA A 170 -4.68 0.17 15.19
CA ALA A 170 -5.76 -0.34 14.37
C ALA A 170 -5.39 -1.61 13.58
N LEU A 171 -4.13 -1.78 13.19
CA LEU A 171 -3.63 -2.87 12.35
C LEU A 171 -2.62 -3.77 13.07
N ALA A 172 -2.62 -3.78 14.42
CA ALA A 172 -1.66 -4.55 15.22
C ALA A 172 -1.74 -6.06 14.93
N ASP A 173 -2.95 -6.58 14.72
CA ASP A 173 -3.21 -7.98 14.36
C ASP A 173 -2.55 -8.42 13.05
N VAL A 174 -2.21 -7.46 12.19
CA VAL A 174 -1.50 -7.67 10.93
C VAL A 174 -0.01 -7.38 11.10
N LEU A 175 0.32 -6.22 11.66
CA LEU A 175 1.68 -5.71 11.73
C LEU A 175 2.58 -6.49 12.71
N ASP A 176 2.00 -7.05 13.80
CA ASP A 176 2.75 -7.77 14.83
C ASP A 176 2.98 -9.25 14.51
N THR A 177 2.46 -9.73 13.37
CA THR A 177 2.72 -11.09 12.89
C THR A 177 4.15 -11.23 12.36
N PRO A 178 4.72 -12.45 12.29
CA PRO A 178 6.01 -12.69 11.62
C PRO A 178 6.08 -12.12 10.21
N SER A 179 5.01 -12.31 9.40
CA SER A 179 4.93 -11.76 8.05
C SER A 179 4.74 -10.24 8.05
N GLY A 180 3.98 -9.68 8.98
CA GLY A 180 3.79 -8.23 9.13
C GLY A 180 5.11 -7.53 9.48
N ARG A 181 5.96 -8.12 10.33
CA ARG A 181 7.30 -7.59 10.62
C ARG A 181 8.21 -7.65 9.40
N TYR A 182 8.18 -8.75 8.65
CA TYR A 182 8.89 -8.85 7.37
C TYR A 182 8.38 -7.79 6.36
N ALA A 183 7.06 -7.62 6.26
CA ALA A 183 6.43 -6.62 5.39
C ALA A 183 6.85 -5.19 5.73
N GLN A 184 6.99 -4.87 7.02
CA GLN A 184 7.50 -3.56 7.46
C GLN A 184 8.95 -3.32 7.02
N LEU A 185 9.81 -4.34 7.07
CA LEU A 185 11.18 -4.23 6.55
C LEU A 185 11.18 -4.02 5.03
N VAL A 186 10.37 -4.77 4.28
CA VAL A 186 10.24 -4.62 2.82
C VAL A 186 9.71 -3.25 2.45
N ALA A 187 8.60 -2.81 3.08
CA ALA A 187 8.00 -1.51 2.80
C ALA A 187 8.97 -0.36 3.12
N ALA A 188 9.67 -0.42 4.27
CA ALA A 188 10.67 0.58 4.63
C ALA A 188 11.83 0.62 3.62
N ALA A 189 12.32 -0.52 3.15
CA ALA A 189 13.38 -0.60 2.16
C ALA A 189 12.96 0.02 0.81
N LEU A 190 11.73 -0.25 0.36
CA LEU A 190 11.16 0.35 -0.85
C LEU A 190 10.97 1.87 -0.70
N ILE A 191 10.47 2.33 0.45
CA ILE A 191 10.33 3.76 0.72
C ILE A 191 11.71 4.42 0.73
N LEU A 192 12.69 3.87 1.45
CA LEU A 192 14.05 4.41 1.50
C LEU A 192 14.68 4.51 0.10
N ARG A 193 14.53 3.47 -0.73
CA ARG A 193 14.99 3.48 -2.12
C ARG A 193 14.34 4.60 -2.94
N ASN A 194 13.05 4.85 -2.74
CA ASN A 194 12.34 5.91 -3.45
C ASN A 194 12.71 7.30 -2.93
N LEU A 195 12.93 7.46 -1.62
CA LEU A 195 13.35 8.73 -1.02
C LEU A 195 14.72 9.21 -1.52
N THR A 196 15.61 8.29 -1.92
CA THR A 196 16.91 8.68 -2.51
C THR A 196 16.78 9.45 -3.83
N ARG A 197 15.61 9.39 -4.47
CA ARG A 197 15.31 10.10 -5.73
C ARG A 197 14.68 11.48 -5.52
N LEU A 198 14.35 11.83 -4.27
CA LEU A 198 13.77 13.12 -3.92
C LEU A 198 14.87 14.13 -3.57
N PRO A 199 14.69 15.40 -3.95
CA PRO A 199 15.63 16.47 -3.56
C PRO A 199 15.70 16.67 -2.05
N ASP A 200 14.56 16.50 -1.35
CA ASP A 200 14.47 16.57 0.11
C ASP A 200 13.69 15.34 0.62
N PRO A 201 14.39 14.33 1.17
CA PRO A 201 13.74 13.16 1.77
C PRO A 201 13.07 13.46 3.12
N GLY A 202 13.20 14.69 3.65
CA GLY A 202 12.66 15.10 4.94
C GLY A 202 13.25 14.29 6.10
N ARG A 203 12.50 14.24 7.20
CA ARG A 203 12.88 13.46 8.40
C ARG A 203 12.51 11.97 8.28
N LEU A 204 11.71 11.62 7.28
CA LEU A 204 11.18 10.26 7.12
C LEU A 204 12.28 9.22 6.98
N ALA A 205 13.32 9.50 6.19
CA ALA A 205 14.42 8.56 6.00
C ALA A 205 15.12 8.20 7.33
N ALA A 206 15.36 9.20 8.20
CA ALA A 206 15.95 8.97 9.51
C ALA A 206 15.04 8.16 10.42
N ARG A 207 13.74 8.50 10.45
CA ARG A 207 12.73 7.76 11.24
C ARG A 207 12.59 6.31 10.80
N LEU A 208 12.57 6.05 9.48
CA LEU A 208 12.53 4.70 8.93
C LEU A 208 13.75 3.88 9.34
N ARG A 209 14.96 4.46 9.28
CA ARG A 209 16.17 3.76 9.72
C ARG A 209 16.12 3.43 11.20
N THR A 210 15.80 4.40 12.05
CA THR A 210 15.65 4.17 13.50
C THR A 210 14.60 3.08 13.78
N TYR A 211 13.46 3.13 13.08
CA TYR A 211 12.41 2.14 13.26
C TYR A 211 12.85 0.74 12.81
N THR A 212 13.44 0.61 11.63
CA THR A 212 13.89 -0.70 11.12
C THR A 212 15.02 -1.28 11.95
N ASP A 213 15.84 -0.45 12.58
CA ASP A 213 16.86 -0.92 13.53
C ASP A 213 16.24 -1.68 14.70
N THR A 214 15.05 -1.28 15.18
CA THR A 214 14.33 -2.03 16.24
C THR A 214 13.74 -3.35 15.77
N LEU A 215 13.42 -3.47 14.48
CA LEU A 215 12.88 -4.72 13.90
C LEU A 215 13.98 -5.73 13.56
N LEU A 216 15.21 -5.26 13.41
CA LEU A 216 16.36 -6.07 13.02
C LEU A 216 17.20 -6.52 14.23
N THR A 217 16.78 -6.24 15.46
CA THR A 217 17.35 -6.75 16.70
C THR A 217 16.68 -8.02 17.14
#